data_aca8e85417611a6a7c41c9354d8f98e6
#
_entry.id   aca8e85417611a6a7c41c9354d8f98e6
#
_cell.length_a   1.000
_cell.length_b   1.000
_cell.length_c   1.000
_cell.angle_alpha   90.00
_cell.angle_beta   90.00
_cell.angle_gamma   90.00
#
_symmetry.space_group_name_H-M   'P 1'
#
loop_
_entity.id
_entity.type
_entity.pdbx_description
1 polymer ?
#
loop_
_entity_poly.entity_id
_entity_poly.type
_entity_poly.pdbx_seq_one_letter_code
_entity_poly.pdbx_strand_id
1 'polypeptide(L)'
;MKVSEVGFGAWAIGGTSYGTVDRQDSLRALAKAGELGCNFVDTASVYGDSELVLGEFLQGRRDRWLIATKYSGQEAGIVATVEGQLKRMRIDTIDFYQLHWCPRERDSHQYDDLYRLKASGKVRFIGVSLYNAGDIDYVLDHTDLDGIQVAFSLLDPDPYLAKLDRIRDRKIGVIIRSCLNGGFLTGKYTRDSSFSDPHDQRREWSRKDIARTVEVAERFRFLEKEAGSMLRAAARYPLSFPETSTVIIGTKTAEQAAINFGLIPGSVLQSQSLGRIQSLQEEGGLRSSNWKKPFGALKRIAYKWFR
;
A
#
# COMPACT_ATOMS: atom_id res chain seq x y z
N MET A 1 10.75 -13.63 -6.30
CA MET A 1 10.19 -13.65 -4.90
C MET A 1 8.72 -14.06 -5.00
N LYS A 2 8.25 -15.03 -4.20
CA LYS A 2 6.84 -15.44 -4.18
C LYS A 2 6.16 -14.78 -2.98
N VAL A 3 5.28 -13.82 -3.23
CA VAL A 3 4.52 -13.08 -2.21
C VAL A 3 3.07 -13.59 -2.12
N SER A 4 2.45 -13.44 -0.94
CA SER A 4 1.00 -13.65 -0.79
C SER A 4 0.22 -12.59 -1.56
N GLU A 5 -0.95 -12.94 -2.10
CA GLU A 5 -1.83 -12.00 -2.83
C GLU A 5 -2.22 -10.80 -1.95
N VAL A 6 -2.39 -11.03 -0.64
CA VAL A 6 -2.62 -9.98 0.34
C VAL A 6 -1.44 -9.90 1.28
N GLY A 7 -0.80 -8.74 1.33
CA GLY A 7 0.29 -8.39 2.23
C GLY A 7 -0.17 -7.50 3.39
N PHE A 8 0.60 -7.47 4.45
CA PHE A 8 0.32 -6.68 5.65
C PHE A 8 0.88 -5.26 5.50
N GLY A 9 0.01 -4.25 5.52
CA GLY A 9 0.38 -2.83 5.52
C GLY A 9 0.66 -2.35 6.95
N ALA A 10 1.93 -2.26 7.33
CA ALA A 10 2.34 -1.94 8.69
C ALA A 10 2.21 -0.46 9.08
N TRP A 11 1.78 0.41 8.18
CA TRP A 11 1.48 1.80 8.53
C TRP A 11 0.41 1.90 9.63
N ALA A 12 -0.56 0.98 9.63
CA ALA A 12 -1.63 0.95 10.61
C ALA A 12 -1.16 0.60 12.04
N ILE A 13 -0.04 -0.09 12.20
CA ILE A 13 0.52 -0.50 13.50
C ILE A 13 1.62 0.44 14.02
N GLY A 14 1.95 1.48 13.29
CA GLY A 14 2.94 2.48 13.71
C GLY A 14 2.44 3.49 14.74
N GLY A 15 1.13 3.51 15.04
CA GLY A 15 0.53 4.38 16.07
C GLY A 15 0.33 5.85 15.68
N THR A 16 0.68 6.24 14.45
CA THR A 16 0.71 7.68 14.06
C THR A 16 -0.22 8.05 12.91
N SER A 17 -1.07 7.12 12.40
CA SER A 17 -1.73 7.36 11.12
C SER A 17 -3.22 7.03 11.07
N TYR A 18 -3.66 5.98 11.76
CA TYR A 18 -5.05 5.51 11.78
C TYR A 18 -5.59 5.38 13.21
N GLY A 19 -5.14 6.28 14.09
CA GLY A 19 -5.45 6.28 15.51
C GLY A 19 -4.48 5.42 16.31
N THR A 20 -4.60 5.54 17.63
CA THR A 20 -3.80 4.78 18.60
C THR A 20 -3.97 3.28 18.39
N VAL A 21 -2.89 2.53 18.60
CA VAL A 21 -2.87 1.07 18.49
C VAL A 21 -2.10 0.47 19.66
N ASP A 22 -2.62 -0.60 20.21
CA ASP A 22 -1.91 -1.40 21.20
C ASP A 22 -0.85 -2.29 20.54
N ARG A 23 0.33 -2.37 21.17
CA ARG A 23 1.45 -3.16 20.66
C ARG A 23 1.14 -4.65 20.61
N GLN A 24 0.47 -5.19 21.63
CA GLN A 24 0.10 -6.60 21.67
C GLN A 24 -0.99 -6.93 20.66
N ASP A 25 -1.92 -6.00 20.39
CA ASP A 25 -2.88 -6.14 19.31
C ASP A 25 -2.19 -6.22 17.96
N SER A 26 -1.18 -5.39 17.75
CA SER A 26 -0.37 -5.38 16.52
C SER A 26 0.35 -6.72 16.30
N LEU A 27 0.97 -7.27 17.36
CA LEU A 27 1.63 -8.57 17.31
C LEU A 27 0.64 -9.71 17.04
N ARG A 28 -0.54 -9.68 17.68
CA ARG A 28 -1.62 -10.65 17.41
C ARG A 28 -2.15 -10.54 15.98
N ALA A 29 -2.28 -9.33 15.45
CA ALA A 29 -2.69 -9.11 14.06
C ALA A 29 -1.70 -9.69 13.05
N LEU A 30 -0.39 -9.47 13.25
CA LEU A 30 0.67 -10.05 12.43
C LEU A 30 0.67 -11.59 12.50
N ALA A 31 0.55 -12.16 13.72
CA ALA A 31 0.48 -13.61 13.89
C ALA A 31 -0.73 -14.20 13.16
N LYS A 32 -1.91 -13.57 13.32
CA LYS A 32 -3.14 -14.01 12.65
C LYS A 32 -3.06 -13.92 11.14
N ALA A 33 -2.43 -12.85 10.61
CA ALA A 33 -2.19 -12.73 9.16
C ALA A 33 -1.29 -13.88 8.65
N GLY A 34 -0.21 -14.21 9.39
CA GLY A 34 0.67 -15.32 9.04
C GLY A 34 -0.02 -16.70 9.06
N GLU A 35 -0.89 -16.96 10.05
CA GLU A 35 -1.73 -18.17 10.12
C GLU A 35 -2.63 -18.32 8.88
N LEU A 36 -3.05 -17.19 8.30
CA LEU A 36 -3.90 -17.14 7.11
C LEU A 36 -3.12 -17.06 5.79
N GLY A 37 -1.80 -17.34 5.84
CA GLY A 37 -0.96 -17.45 4.64
C GLY A 37 -0.33 -16.14 4.17
N CYS A 38 -0.47 -15.05 4.92
CA CYS A 38 0.27 -13.83 4.62
C CYS A 38 1.76 -14.05 4.89
N ASN A 39 2.58 -13.75 3.91
CA ASN A 39 4.05 -13.85 4.00
C ASN A 39 4.77 -12.57 3.61
N PHE A 40 4.05 -11.48 3.39
CA PHE A 40 4.61 -10.20 2.95
C PHE A 40 4.16 -9.07 3.86
N VAL A 41 5.09 -8.26 4.36
CA VAL A 41 4.80 -7.06 5.14
C VAL A 41 5.53 -5.85 4.56
N ASP A 42 4.79 -4.74 4.43
CA ASP A 42 5.29 -3.46 3.94
C ASP A 42 5.26 -2.41 5.05
N THR A 43 6.42 -1.83 5.35
CA THR A 43 6.62 -0.75 6.31
C THR A 43 7.40 0.43 5.69
N ALA A 44 7.81 1.40 6.50
CA ALA A 44 8.72 2.49 6.14
C ALA A 44 9.34 3.09 7.41
N SER A 45 10.50 3.74 7.30
CA SER A 45 11.17 4.45 8.39
C SER A 45 10.30 5.49 9.10
N VAL A 46 9.38 6.11 8.37
CA VAL A 46 8.47 7.17 8.87
C VAL A 46 7.15 6.64 9.44
N TYR A 47 6.96 5.32 9.59
CA TYR A 47 5.72 4.73 10.10
C TYR A 47 5.75 4.52 11.62
N GLY A 48 6.21 5.51 12.38
CA GLY A 48 6.28 5.44 13.85
C GLY A 48 7.01 4.19 14.34
N ASP A 49 6.40 3.44 15.24
CA ASP A 49 7.02 2.26 15.86
C ASP A 49 6.92 0.96 15.04
N SER A 50 6.39 1.02 13.81
CA SER A 50 6.10 -0.19 13.03
C SER A 50 7.32 -1.11 12.84
N GLU A 51 8.52 -0.56 12.60
CA GLU A 51 9.76 -1.35 12.45
C GLU A 51 10.20 -1.99 13.77
N LEU A 52 9.96 -1.36 14.92
CA LEU A 52 10.24 -1.93 16.25
C LEU A 52 9.27 -3.08 16.56
N VAL A 53 7.98 -2.92 16.22
CA VAL A 53 6.97 -3.98 16.36
C VAL A 53 7.33 -5.18 15.49
N LEU A 54 7.74 -4.93 14.24
CA LEU A 54 8.21 -5.99 13.34
C LEU A 54 9.47 -6.68 13.88
N GLY A 55 10.42 -5.93 14.45
CA GLY A 55 11.63 -6.50 15.04
C GLY A 55 11.36 -7.45 16.20
N GLU A 56 10.31 -7.20 16.99
CA GLU A 56 9.82 -8.13 18.01
C GLU A 56 9.13 -9.35 17.39
N PHE A 57 8.23 -9.12 16.46
CA PHE A 57 7.43 -10.16 15.82
C PHE A 57 8.29 -11.18 15.05
N LEU A 58 9.33 -10.71 14.36
CA LEU A 58 10.15 -11.54 13.47
C LEU A 58 11.09 -12.50 14.19
N GLN A 59 11.27 -12.40 15.53
CA GLN A 59 12.12 -13.30 16.27
C GLN A 59 11.64 -14.75 16.14
N GLY A 60 12.48 -15.61 15.54
CA GLY A 60 12.18 -17.01 15.23
C GLY A 60 11.15 -17.21 14.08
N ARG A 61 10.85 -16.16 13.32
CA ARG A 61 9.87 -16.19 12.21
C ARG A 61 10.38 -15.56 10.92
N ARG A 62 11.63 -15.04 10.89
CA ARG A 62 12.18 -14.26 9.78
C ARG A 62 12.10 -14.98 8.42
N ASP A 63 12.35 -16.25 8.41
CA ASP A 63 12.34 -17.12 7.23
C ASP A 63 10.97 -17.27 6.56
N ARG A 64 9.89 -17.02 7.31
CA ARG A 64 8.51 -17.10 6.83
C ARG A 64 7.99 -15.80 6.27
N TRP A 65 8.73 -14.68 6.40
CA TRP A 65 8.26 -13.36 6.04
C TRP A 65 9.19 -12.65 5.06
N LEU A 66 8.61 -12.03 4.08
CA LEU A 66 9.25 -11.14 3.12
C LEU A 66 9.00 -9.69 3.58
N ILE A 67 10.08 -8.98 3.84
CA ILE A 67 10.04 -7.65 4.45
C ILE A 67 10.30 -6.59 3.41
N ALA A 68 9.32 -5.69 3.23
CA ALA A 68 9.47 -4.48 2.45
C ALA A 68 9.53 -3.26 3.38
N THR A 69 10.49 -2.36 3.15
CA THR A 69 10.55 -1.05 3.81
C THR A 69 11.02 0.02 2.85
N LYS A 70 11.10 1.27 3.32
CA LYS A 70 11.33 2.43 2.44
C LYS A 70 12.28 3.43 3.08
N TYR A 71 13.02 4.11 2.23
CA TYR A 71 13.74 5.35 2.52
C TYR A 71 12.87 6.55 2.19
N SER A 72 12.70 7.47 3.14
CA SER A 72 11.82 8.64 2.98
C SER A 72 12.54 9.92 2.53
N GLY A 73 13.87 9.92 2.53
CA GLY A 73 14.67 11.09 2.20
C GLY A 73 14.88 12.08 3.36
N GLN A 74 14.34 11.78 4.54
CA GLN A 74 14.44 12.66 5.72
C GLN A 74 15.58 12.29 6.65
N GLU A 75 16.19 11.15 6.43
CA GLU A 75 17.27 10.60 7.24
C GLU A 75 18.65 11.00 6.69
N ALA A 76 19.70 10.73 7.47
CA ALA A 76 21.10 11.06 7.16
C ALA A 76 21.72 10.29 5.97
N GLY A 77 20.89 9.88 5.00
CA GLY A 77 21.30 9.13 3.81
C GLY A 77 20.80 7.69 3.81
N ILE A 78 20.69 7.13 2.61
CA ILE A 78 20.03 5.84 2.40
C ILE A 78 20.77 4.67 3.09
N VAL A 79 22.10 4.67 3.05
CA VAL A 79 22.91 3.58 3.65
C VAL A 79 22.77 3.56 5.17
N ALA A 80 22.89 4.73 5.82
CA ALA A 80 22.71 4.83 7.27
C ALA A 80 21.29 4.48 7.69
N THR A 81 20.30 4.83 6.87
CA THR A 81 18.89 4.47 7.11
C THR A 81 18.68 2.97 7.06
N VAL A 82 19.23 2.28 6.03
CA VAL A 82 19.14 0.81 5.92
C VAL A 82 19.75 0.12 7.15
N GLU A 83 20.93 0.55 7.60
CA GLU A 83 21.57 0.00 8.82
C GLU A 83 20.67 0.19 10.05
N GLY A 84 20.11 1.38 10.21
CA GLY A 84 19.16 1.66 11.29
C GLY A 84 17.90 0.78 11.22
N GLN A 85 17.36 0.56 10.03
CA GLN A 85 16.18 -0.27 9.79
C GLN A 85 16.45 -1.76 10.08
N LEU A 86 17.58 -2.29 9.59
CA LEU A 86 18.05 -3.64 9.89
C LEU A 86 18.14 -3.86 11.41
N LYS A 87 18.76 -2.89 12.13
CA LYS A 87 18.88 -2.94 13.60
C LYS A 87 17.52 -2.88 14.30
N ARG A 88 16.60 -1.97 13.89
CA ARG A 88 15.26 -1.86 14.51
C ARG A 88 14.44 -3.13 14.30
N MET A 89 14.47 -3.68 13.09
CA MET A 89 13.76 -4.91 12.75
C MET A 89 14.48 -6.19 13.22
N ARG A 90 15.74 -6.10 13.69
CA ARG A 90 16.58 -7.22 14.13
C ARG A 90 16.72 -8.29 13.05
N ILE A 91 17.02 -7.88 11.82
CA ILE A 91 17.23 -8.72 10.65
C ILE A 91 18.51 -8.33 9.94
N ASP A 92 19.10 -9.25 9.17
CA ASP A 92 20.36 -9.03 8.46
C ASP A 92 20.15 -8.57 7.00
N THR A 93 18.95 -8.81 6.45
CA THR A 93 18.63 -8.52 5.05
C THR A 93 17.19 -8.07 4.91
N ILE A 94 16.95 -7.02 4.12
CA ILE A 94 15.63 -6.57 3.68
C ILE A 94 15.29 -7.23 2.35
N ASP A 95 14.08 -7.79 2.20
CA ASP A 95 13.70 -8.47 0.96
C ASP A 95 13.38 -7.50 -0.17
N PHE A 96 12.66 -6.40 0.11
CA PHE A 96 12.33 -5.39 -0.90
C PHE A 96 12.50 -3.98 -0.34
N TYR A 97 13.44 -3.22 -0.91
CA TYR A 97 13.75 -1.86 -0.46
C TYR A 97 13.31 -0.82 -1.46
N GLN A 98 12.65 0.24 -1.00
CA GLN A 98 12.01 1.22 -1.87
C GLN A 98 12.45 2.64 -1.55
N LEU A 99 12.57 3.48 -2.59
CA LEU A 99 12.46 4.93 -2.40
C LEU A 99 10.97 5.28 -2.22
N HIS A 100 10.67 6.14 -1.23
CA HIS A 100 9.27 6.48 -0.91
C HIS A 100 8.67 7.54 -1.85
N TRP A 101 9.43 7.99 -2.84
CA TRP A 101 9.05 8.92 -3.92
C TRP A 101 9.82 8.55 -5.21
N CYS A 102 9.50 9.21 -6.31
CA CYS A 102 10.22 9.08 -7.57
C CYS A 102 11.30 10.16 -7.68
N PRO A 103 12.57 9.89 -7.37
CA PRO A 103 13.67 10.84 -7.62
C PRO A 103 13.79 11.14 -9.11
N ARG A 104 14.07 12.41 -9.43
CA ARG A 104 14.31 12.88 -10.80
C ARG A 104 15.50 13.82 -10.81
N GLU A 105 16.15 13.94 -11.96
CA GLU A 105 17.25 14.91 -12.18
C GLU A 105 18.29 14.87 -11.05
N ARG A 106 18.32 15.97 -10.25
CA ARG A 106 19.28 16.16 -9.18
C ARG A 106 19.37 15.02 -8.16
N ASP A 107 18.24 14.35 -7.90
CA ASP A 107 18.13 13.29 -6.90
C ASP A 107 18.24 11.88 -7.52
N SER A 108 18.48 11.77 -8.84
CA SER A 108 18.55 10.48 -9.55
C SER A 108 19.69 9.57 -9.05
N HIS A 109 20.74 10.12 -8.45
CA HIS A 109 21.83 9.36 -7.83
C HIS A 109 21.34 8.36 -6.76
N GLN A 110 20.14 8.53 -6.21
CA GLN A 110 19.57 7.62 -5.24
C GLN A 110 19.20 6.25 -5.84
N TYR A 111 18.99 6.16 -7.15
CA TYR A 111 18.88 4.87 -7.82
C TYR A 111 20.22 4.10 -7.80
N ASP A 112 21.34 4.81 -7.95
CA ASP A 112 22.68 4.20 -7.85
C ASP A 112 22.92 3.64 -6.45
N ASP A 113 22.45 4.34 -5.42
CA ASP A 113 22.53 3.87 -4.03
C ASP A 113 21.69 2.62 -3.81
N LEU A 114 20.50 2.51 -4.43
CA LEU A 114 19.71 1.27 -4.41
C LEU A 114 20.48 0.10 -5.07
N TYR A 115 21.08 0.31 -6.23
CA TYR A 115 21.88 -0.71 -6.91
C TYR A 115 23.07 -1.17 -6.08
N ARG A 116 23.77 -0.24 -5.41
CA ARG A 116 24.89 -0.55 -4.49
C ARG A 116 24.41 -1.37 -3.29
N LEU A 117 23.28 -1.01 -2.68
CA LEU A 117 22.69 -1.76 -1.58
C LEU A 117 22.30 -3.18 -1.99
N LYS A 118 21.74 -3.36 -3.19
CA LYS A 118 21.44 -4.68 -3.75
C LYS A 118 22.72 -5.48 -4.01
N ALA A 119 23.73 -4.87 -4.61
CA ALA A 119 25.02 -5.52 -4.87
C ALA A 119 25.76 -5.93 -3.58
N SER A 120 25.60 -5.18 -2.49
CA SER A 120 26.17 -5.52 -1.17
C SER A 120 25.43 -6.66 -0.45
N GLY A 121 24.27 -7.11 -0.95
CA GLY A 121 23.44 -8.14 -0.33
C GLY A 121 22.61 -7.68 0.88
N LYS A 122 22.65 -6.40 1.28
CA LYS A 122 21.83 -5.85 2.36
C LYS A 122 20.35 -5.79 2.01
N VAL A 123 20.05 -5.64 0.73
CA VAL A 123 18.70 -5.72 0.18
C VAL A 123 18.67 -6.71 -0.99
N ARG A 124 17.59 -7.48 -1.13
CA ARG A 124 17.48 -8.50 -2.17
C ARG A 124 16.90 -7.95 -3.46
N PHE A 125 15.85 -7.14 -3.32
CA PHE A 125 15.14 -6.50 -4.43
C PHE A 125 14.94 -5.03 -4.13
N ILE A 126 14.88 -4.21 -5.19
CA ILE A 126 14.80 -2.76 -5.09
C ILE A 126 13.62 -2.20 -5.88
N GLY A 127 13.08 -1.08 -5.42
CA GLY A 127 11.91 -0.48 -6.06
C GLY A 127 11.64 0.95 -5.63
N VAL A 128 10.45 1.43 -5.98
CA VAL A 128 10.03 2.80 -5.69
C VAL A 128 8.51 2.89 -5.49
N SER A 129 8.07 3.77 -4.59
CA SER A 129 6.66 4.09 -4.39
C SER A 129 6.28 5.32 -5.21
N LEU A 130 5.28 5.18 -6.07
CA LEU A 130 4.89 6.13 -7.09
C LEU A 130 3.53 6.76 -6.80
N TYR A 131 3.32 7.99 -7.29
CA TYR A 131 2.14 8.78 -6.96
C TYR A 131 1.34 9.26 -8.18
N ASN A 132 1.90 9.21 -9.38
CA ASN A 132 1.23 9.63 -10.61
C ASN A 132 1.73 8.83 -11.83
N ALA A 133 1.02 8.93 -12.94
CA ALA A 133 1.32 8.18 -14.16
C ALA A 133 2.68 8.55 -14.78
N GLY A 134 3.08 9.82 -14.69
CA GLY A 134 4.39 10.27 -15.18
C GLY A 134 5.56 9.72 -14.38
N ASP A 135 5.37 9.41 -13.09
CA ASP A 135 6.39 8.73 -12.29
C ASP A 135 6.56 7.28 -12.76
N ILE A 136 5.46 6.60 -13.14
CA ILE A 136 5.53 5.25 -13.70
C ILE A 136 6.31 5.27 -15.01
N ASP A 137 5.98 6.19 -15.93
CA ASP A 137 6.71 6.32 -17.20
C ASP A 137 8.21 6.54 -16.96
N TYR A 138 8.55 7.51 -16.09
CA TYR A 138 9.95 7.81 -15.79
C TYR A 138 10.71 6.58 -15.30
N VAL A 139 10.16 5.84 -14.35
CA VAL A 139 10.80 4.66 -13.77
C VAL A 139 10.96 3.55 -14.83
N LEU A 140 9.94 3.30 -15.63
CA LEU A 140 9.99 2.29 -16.69
C LEU A 140 11.00 2.63 -17.80
N ASP A 141 11.25 3.93 -18.06
CA ASP A 141 12.15 4.37 -19.11
C ASP A 141 13.61 4.51 -18.65
N HIS A 142 13.84 4.82 -17.37
CA HIS A 142 15.17 5.27 -16.91
C HIS A 142 15.78 4.39 -15.81
N THR A 143 15.13 3.30 -15.38
CA THR A 143 15.63 2.46 -14.28
C THR A 143 15.44 0.97 -14.54
N ASP A 144 16.27 0.14 -13.87
CA ASP A 144 16.16 -1.32 -13.86
C ASP A 144 15.73 -1.84 -12.47
N LEU A 145 14.66 -1.23 -11.92
CA LEU A 145 14.11 -1.64 -10.63
C LEU A 145 13.33 -2.96 -10.76
N ASP A 146 13.34 -3.73 -9.66
CA ASP A 146 12.64 -5.02 -9.61
C ASP A 146 11.11 -4.86 -9.41
N GLY A 147 10.66 -3.72 -8.85
CA GLY A 147 9.25 -3.50 -8.59
C GLY A 147 8.87 -2.06 -8.30
N ILE A 148 7.57 -1.80 -8.36
CA ILE A 148 6.96 -0.52 -8.02
C ILE A 148 5.84 -0.70 -7.01
N GLN A 149 5.58 0.34 -6.22
CA GLN A 149 4.39 0.42 -5.38
C GLN A 149 3.52 1.59 -5.82
N VAL A 150 2.24 1.33 -6.10
CA VAL A 150 1.30 2.35 -6.59
C VAL A 150 -0.01 2.31 -5.82
N ALA A 151 -0.72 3.45 -5.74
CA ALA A 151 -2.08 3.49 -5.25
C ALA A 151 -3.02 3.01 -6.35
N PHE A 152 -3.92 2.07 -6.01
CA PHE A 152 -4.97 1.63 -6.91
C PHE A 152 -6.18 1.12 -6.13
N SER A 153 -7.37 1.59 -6.48
CA SER A 153 -8.62 1.20 -5.86
C SER A 153 -9.82 1.48 -6.77
N LEU A 154 -11.00 1.03 -6.37
CA LEU A 154 -12.26 1.36 -7.05
C LEU A 154 -12.49 2.89 -7.20
N LEU A 155 -11.99 3.69 -6.25
CA LEU A 155 -12.15 5.15 -6.22
C LEU A 155 -10.93 5.91 -6.79
N ASP A 156 -9.80 5.23 -7.00
CA ASP A 156 -8.57 5.80 -7.55
C ASP A 156 -7.97 4.82 -8.57
N PRO A 157 -8.55 4.73 -9.80
CA PRO A 157 -8.08 3.81 -10.83
C PRO A 157 -6.76 4.26 -11.48
N ASP A 158 -6.49 5.56 -11.52
CA ASP A 158 -5.25 6.13 -12.01
C ASP A 158 -4.22 6.32 -10.86
N PRO A 159 -2.93 6.21 -11.16
CA PRO A 159 -2.27 6.13 -12.46
C PRO A 159 -2.10 4.70 -13.02
N TYR A 160 -2.49 3.66 -12.25
CA TYR A 160 -2.15 2.27 -12.54
C TYR A 160 -2.75 1.79 -13.89
N LEU A 161 -4.07 1.94 -14.08
CA LEU A 161 -4.74 1.45 -15.29
C LEU A 161 -4.21 2.09 -16.58
N ALA A 162 -3.81 3.36 -16.52
CA ALA A 162 -3.27 4.06 -17.67
C ALA A 162 -1.90 3.52 -18.15
N LYS A 163 -1.26 2.65 -17.37
CA LYS A 163 0.10 2.16 -17.60
C LYS A 163 0.24 0.63 -17.60
N LEU A 164 -0.88 -0.10 -17.55
CA LEU A 164 -0.88 -1.56 -17.46
C LEU A 164 -0.04 -2.25 -18.54
N ASP A 165 -0.20 -1.85 -19.81
CA ASP A 165 0.53 -2.48 -20.92
C ASP A 165 2.04 -2.29 -20.75
N ARG A 166 2.48 -1.09 -20.40
CA ARG A 166 3.91 -0.82 -20.16
C ARG A 166 4.47 -1.61 -18.97
N ILE A 167 3.68 -1.73 -17.88
CA ILE A 167 4.04 -2.53 -16.70
C ILE A 167 4.18 -4.00 -17.09
N ARG A 168 3.23 -4.52 -17.88
CA ARG A 168 3.25 -5.90 -18.40
C ARG A 168 4.50 -6.19 -19.24
N ASP A 169 4.81 -5.29 -20.18
CA ASP A 169 5.96 -5.44 -21.07
C ASP A 169 7.29 -5.48 -20.30
N ARG A 170 7.40 -4.69 -19.24
CA ARG A 170 8.59 -4.65 -18.38
C ARG A 170 8.67 -5.81 -17.37
N LYS A 171 7.60 -6.59 -17.19
CA LYS A 171 7.52 -7.72 -16.23
C LYS A 171 7.97 -7.34 -14.82
N ILE A 172 7.71 -6.10 -14.41
CA ILE A 172 8.10 -5.55 -13.12
C ILE A 172 7.10 -5.97 -12.02
N GLY A 173 7.56 -6.23 -10.80
CA GLY A 173 6.69 -6.54 -9.68
C GLY A 173 5.84 -5.33 -9.25
N VAL A 174 4.56 -5.54 -8.93
CA VAL A 174 3.66 -4.45 -8.52
C VAL A 174 3.04 -4.71 -7.16
N ILE A 175 3.26 -3.78 -6.24
CA ILE A 175 2.60 -3.72 -4.94
C ILE A 175 1.50 -2.66 -5.01
N ILE A 176 0.25 -3.06 -4.77
CA ILE A 176 -0.87 -2.12 -4.69
C ILE A 176 -1.09 -1.69 -3.25
N ARG A 177 -1.00 -0.38 -3.01
CA ARG A 177 -1.39 0.26 -1.75
C ARG A 177 -2.74 0.97 -1.87
N SER A 178 -3.35 1.28 -0.72
CA SER A 178 -4.60 2.05 -0.63
C SER A 178 -5.82 1.41 -1.31
N CYS A 179 -5.83 0.09 -1.50
CA CYS A 179 -6.95 -0.61 -2.14
C CYS A 179 -8.28 -0.44 -1.40
N LEU A 180 -8.25 -0.22 -0.07
CA LEU A 180 -9.44 0.10 0.74
C LEU A 180 -9.73 1.61 0.84
N ASN A 181 -8.92 2.46 0.19
CA ASN A 181 -9.12 3.90 0.15
C ASN A 181 -9.30 4.53 1.54
N GLY A 182 -8.30 4.37 2.44
CA GLY A 182 -8.37 4.85 3.82
C GLY A 182 -9.46 4.20 4.67
N GLY A 183 -9.99 3.07 4.23
CA GLY A 183 -11.05 2.31 4.88
C GLY A 183 -12.46 2.62 4.36
N PHE A 184 -12.63 3.58 3.44
CA PHE A 184 -13.96 3.94 2.91
C PHE A 184 -14.57 2.84 2.04
N LEU A 185 -13.77 1.97 1.45
CA LEU A 185 -14.22 0.80 0.70
C LEU A 185 -14.46 -0.45 1.57
N THR A 186 -14.48 -0.30 2.89
CA THR A 186 -14.87 -1.41 3.80
C THR A 186 -16.37 -1.54 3.97
N GLY A 187 -17.15 -0.54 3.57
CA GLY A 187 -18.60 -0.46 3.77
C GLY A 187 -19.04 -0.04 5.17
N LYS A 188 -18.11 0.26 6.10
CA LYS A 188 -18.43 0.59 7.50
C LYS A 188 -18.70 2.07 7.76
N TYR A 189 -18.25 2.98 6.88
CA TYR A 189 -18.41 4.42 7.07
C TYR A 189 -19.68 4.93 6.40
N THR A 190 -20.30 5.93 7.04
CA THR A 190 -21.48 6.65 6.58
C THR A 190 -21.12 8.10 6.25
N ARG A 191 -22.03 8.86 5.67
CA ARG A 191 -21.86 10.30 5.37
C ARG A 191 -21.57 11.13 6.61
N ASP A 192 -22.04 10.68 7.79
CA ASP A 192 -21.90 11.36 9.07
C ASP A 192 -20.70 10.88 9.88
N SER A 193 -19.91 9.96 9.33
CA SER A 193 -18.69 9.47 9.98
C SER A 193 -17.71 10.61 10.27
N SER A 194 -17.08 10.57 11.44
CA SER A 194 -16.07 11.53 11.88
C SER A 194 -14.90 10.81 12.53
N PHE A 195 -13.76 11.45 12.55
CA PHE A 195 -12.52 10.93 13.12
C PHE A 195 -12.01 11.92 14.18
N SER A 196 -12.00 11.51 15.44
CA SER A 196 -11.63 12.38 16.58
C SER A 196 -10.27 12.02 17.21
N ASP A 197 -9.73 10.83 16.92
CA ASP A 197 -8.42 10.41 17.45
C ASP A 197 -7.32 11.35 16.91
N PRO A 198 -6.50 11.99 17.77
CA PRO A 198 -5.44 12.91 17.36
C PRO A 198 -4.38 12.26 16.48
N HIS A 199 -4.23 10.93 16.54
CA HIS A 199 -3.32 10.14 15.73
C HIS A 199 -3.97 9.58 14.46
N ASP A 200 -5.23 9.96 14.15
CA ASP A 200 -5.88 9.57 12.90
C ASP A 200 -5.81 10.72 11.89
N GLN A 201 -5.05 10.54 10.83
CA GLN A 201 -4.88 11.55 9.78
C GLN A 201 -6.20 11.95 9.09
N ARG A 202 -7.25 11.10 9.15
CA ARG A 202 -8.55 11.39 8.54
C ARG A 202 -9.34 12.47 9.30
N ARG A 203 -8.94 12.85 10.51
CA ARG A 203 -9.49 13.99 11.25
C ARG A 203 -9.38 15.31 10.50
N GLU A 204 -8.39 15.41 9.58
CA GLU A 204 -8.19 16.61 8.77
C GLU A 204 -9.13 16.68 7.56
N TRP A 205 -9.91 15.63 7.33
CA TRP A 205 -10.85 15.60 6.21
C TRP A 205 -12.11 16.37 6.53
N SER A 206 -12.58 17.18 5.57
CA SER A 206 -13.84 17.89 5.73
C SER A 206 -15.01 16.89 5.73
N ARG A 207 -16.09 17.24 6.44
CA ARG A 207 -17.35 16.46 6.38
C ARG A 207 -17.85 16.28 4.95
N LYS A 208 -17.65 17.30 4.10
CA LYS A 208 -18.02 17.25 2.68
C LYS A 208 -17.22 16.20 1.92
N ASP A 209 -15.91 16.10 2.18
CA ASP A 209 -15.05 15.11 1.51
C ASP A 209 -15.38 13.68 1.98
N ILE A 210 -15.66 13.50 3.27
CA ILE A 210 -16.12 12.24 3.84
C ILE A 210 -17.43 11.80 3.18
N ALA A 211 -18.45 12.67 3.20
CA ALA A 211 -19.77 12.39 2.64
C ALA A 211 -19.67 12.04 1.14
N ARG A 212 -18.90 12.82 0.36
CA ARG A 212 -18.67 12.55 -1.06
C ARG A 212 -17.97 11.21 -1.30
N THR A 213 -16.96 10.89 -0.50
CA THR A 213 -16.21 9.62 -0.64
C THR A 213 -17.12 8.42 -0.37
N VAL A 214 -17.94 8.50 0.68
CA VAL A 214 -18.94 7.47 1.00
C VAL A 214 -19.95 7.33 -0.14
N GLU A 215 -20.48 8.45 -0.65
CA GLU A 215 -21.46 8.44 -1.75
C GLU A 215 -20.92 7.73 -3.00
N VAL A 216 -19.66 8.01 -3.37
CA VAL A 216 -19.04 7.35 -4.51
C VAL A 216 -18.76 5.87 -4.21
N ALA A 217 -18.32 5.53 -2.98
CA ALA A 217 -18.10 4.14 -2.57
C ALA A 217 -19.40 3.30 -2.63
N GLU A 218 -20.55 3.87 -2.24
CA GLU A 218 -21.87 3.21 -2.29
C GLU A 218 -22.26 2.76 -3.70
N ARG A 219 -21.79 3.45 -4.75
CA ARG A 219 -22.05 3.05 -6.15
C ARG A 219 -21.47 1.67 -6.49
N PHE A 220 -20.48 1.21 -5.76
CA PHE A 220 -19.82 -0.09 -5.94
C PHE A 220 -20.38 -1.18 -5.02
N ARG A 221 -21.39 -0.90 -4.18
CA ARG A 221 -21.94 -1.85 -3.22
C ARG A 221 -22.56 -3.10 -3.88
N PHE A 222 -22.92 -3.03 -5.15
CA PHE A 222 -23.39 -4.22 -5.90
C PHE A 222 -22.37 -5.38 -5.89
N LEU A 223 -21.08 -5.07 -5.70
CA LEU A 223 -20.02 -6.07 -5.63
C LEU A 223 -20.09 -6.96 -4.38
N GLU A 224 -20.83 -6.55 -3.33
CA GLU A 224 -21.03 -7.37 -2.14
C GLU A 224 -21.70 -8.70 -2.46
N LYS A 225 -22.61 -8.71 -3.46
CA LYS A 225 -23.29 -9.92 -3.88
C LYS A 225 -22.33 -10.99 -4.42
N GLU A 226 -21.27 -10.56 -5.10
CA GLU A 226 -20.25 -11.45 -5.67
C GLU A 226 -19.15 -11.78 -4.65
N ALA A 227 -18.65 -10.78 -3.95
CA ALA A 227 -17.48 -10.91 -3.10
C ALA A 227 -17.80 -11.27 -1.63
N GLY A 228 -19.05 -11.16 -1.21
CA GLY A 228 -19.51 -11.36 0.15
C GLY A 228 -19.37 -10.15 1.09
N SER A 229 -18.54 -9.14 0.71
CA SER A 229 -18.45 -7.84 1.40
C SER A 229 -17.74 -6.80 0.52
N MET A 230 -17.96 -5.51 0.82
CA MET A 230 -17.24 -4.43 0.13
C MET A 230 -15.73 -4.49 0.33
N LEU A 231 -15.26 -4.84 1.53
CA LEU A 231 -13.84 -5.02 1.81
C LEU A 231 -13.22 -6.07 0.88
N ARG A 232 -13.87 -7.23 0.76
CA ARG A 232 -13.39 -8.31 -0.13
C ARG A 232 -13.42 -7.89 -1.59
N ALA A 233 -14.46 -7.20 -2.02
CA ALA A 233 -14.57 -6.66 -3.37
C ALA A 233 -13.43 -5.68 -3.67
N ALA A 234 -13.16 -4.75 -2.76
CA ALA A 234 -12.11 -3.75 -2.91
C ALA A 234 -10.69 -4.37 -2.93
N ALA A 235 -10.46 -5.46 -2.20
CA ALA A 235 -9.19 -6.19 -2.26
C ALA A 235 -9.06 -7.03 -3.54
N ARG A 236 -10.14 -7.66 -4.01
CA ARG A 236 -10.16 -8.46 -5.25
C ARG A 236 -10.03 -7.61 -6.51
N TYR A 237 -10.52 -6.38 -6.50
CA TYR A 237 -10.47 -5.52 -7.67
C TYR A 237 -9.04 -5.37 -8.22
N PRO A 238 -8.03 -4.91 -7.47
CA PRO A 238 -6.67 -4.86 -7.99
C PRO A 238 -6.08 -6.25 -8.29
N LEU A 239 -6.43 -7.30 -7.56
CA LEU A 239 -5.99 -8.67 -7.83
C LEU A 239 -6.60 -9.26 -9.11
N SER A 240 -7.64 -8.63 -9.67
CA SER A 240 -8.23 -9.00 -10.97
C SER A 240 -7.34 -8.59 -12.17
N PHE A 241 -6.24 -7.90 -11.93
CA PHE A 241 -5.27 -7.50 -12.94
C PHE A 241 -3.99 -8.35 -12.76
N PRO A 242 -3.61 -9.16 -13.76
CA PRO A 242 -2.47 -10.09 -13.66
C PRO A 242 -1.13 -9.44 -13.34
N GLU A 243 -1.00 -8.15 -13.62
CA GLU A 243 0.19 -7.35 -13.32
C GLU A 243 0.36 -7.08 -11.82
N THR A 244 -0.71 -7.22 -11.03
CA THR A 244 -0.68 -7.02 -9.57
C THR A 244 -0.03 -8.21 -8.87
N SER A 245 1.10 -7.99 -8.22
CA SER A 245 1.79 -9.05 -7.46
C SER A 245 1.19 -9.25 -6.06
N THR A 246 0.81 -8.15 -5.40
CA THR A 246 0.21 -8.18 -4.06
C THR A 246 -0.54 -6.88 -3.77
N VAL A 247 -1.57 -6.95 -2.92
CA VAL A 247 -2.22 -5.78 -2.34
C VAL A 247 -1.87 -5.69 -0.85
N ILE A 248 -1.48 -4.52 -0.35
CA ILE A 248 -1.20 -4.33 1.07
C ILE A 248 -2.40 -3.72 1.79
N ILE A 249 -2.81 -4.35 2.90
CA ILE A 249 -3.98 -3.93 3.69
C ILE A 249 -3.54 -3.58 5.11
N GLY A 250 -3.84 -2.35 5.53
CA GLY A 250 -3.61 -1.88 6.90
C GLY A 250 -4.49 -2.65 7.90
N THR A 251 -3.88 -3.22 8.93
CA THR A 251 -4.53 -4.10 9.89
C THR A 251 -3.99 -3.82 11.28
N LYS A 252 -4.86 -3.67 12.29
CA LYS A 252 -4.48 -3.32 13.66
C LYS A 252 -4.76 -4.42 14.68
N THR A 253 -5.77 -5.27 14.44
CA THR A 253 -6.19 -6.32 15.39
C THR A 253 -6.30 -7.69 14.72
N ALA A 254 -6.30 -8.75 15.53
CA ALA A 254 -6.46 -10.12 15.03
C ALA A 254 -7.80 -10.34 14.33
N GLU A 255 -8.88 -9.66 14.78
CA GLU A 255 -10.20 -9.71 14.14
C GLU A 255 -10.16 -9.08 12.74
N GLN A 256 -9.50 -7.92 12.61
CA GLN A 256 -9.27 -7.31 11.30
C GLN A 256 -8.42 -8.21 10.42
N ALA A 257 -7.39 -8.86 10.97
CA ALA A 257 -6.58 -9.81 10.22
C ALA A 257 -7.39 -10.99 9.72
N ALA A 258 -8.28 -11.56 10.53
CA ALA A 258 -9.17 -12.64 10.12
C ALA A 258 -10.06 -12.27 8.93
N ILE A 259 -10.53 -11.03 8.88
CA ILE A 259 -11.36 -10.52 7.77
C ILE A 259 -10.48 -10.22 6.54
N ASN A 260 -9.37 -9.51 6.72
CA ASN A 260 -8.54 -8.99 5.64
C ASN A 260 -7.76 -10.08 4.89
N PHE A 261 -7.27 -11.09 5.63
CA PHE A 261 -6.46 -12.19 5.09
C PHE A 261 -7.26 -13.48 4.89
N GLY A 262 -8.51 -13.54 5.36
CA GLY A 262 -9.43 -14.65 5.09
C GLY A 262 -10.02 -14.64 3.66
N LEU A 263 -9.36 -13.99 2.71
CA LEU A 263 -9.70 -14.02 1.29
C LEU A 263 -9.33 -15.40 0.71
N ILE A 264 -10.19 -15.91 -0.15
CA ILE A 264 -9.89 -17.16 -0.89
C ILE A 264 -8.82 -16.81 -1.95
N PRO A 265 -7.63 -17.43 -1.93
CA PRO A 265 -6.59 -17.21 -2.93
C PRO A 265 -7.11 -17.43 -4.36
N GLY A 266 -6.62 -16.63 -5.32
CA GLY A 266 -7.00 -16.71 -6.73
C GLY A 266 -8.42 -16.22 -7.05
N SER A 267 -9.18 -15.69 -6.07
CA SER A 267 -10.52 -15.16 -6.36
C SER A 267 -10.44 -13.74 -6.92
N VAL A 268 -10.81 -13.60 -8.18
CA VAL A 268 -10.91 -12.33 -8.92
C VAL A 268 -12.37 -11.95 -9.13
N LEU A 269 -12.63 -10.70 -9.52
CA LEU A 269 -13.97 -10.26 -9.89
C LEU A 269 -14.33 -10.75 -11.30
N GLN A 270 -15.63 -11.05 -11.51
CA GLN A 270 -16.14 -11.46 -12.82
C GLN A 270 -16.01 -10.35 -13.86
N SER A 271 -15.82 -10.72 -15.13
CA SER A 271 -15.69 -9.76 -16.24
C SER A 271 -16.86 -8.78 -16.34
N GLN A 272 -18.10 -9.24 -16.06
CA GLN A 272 -19.28 -8.38 -16.02
C GLN A 272 -19.17 -7.30 -14.95
N SER A 273 -18.70 -7.67 -13.75
CA SER A 273 -18.46 -6.73 -12.65
C SER A 273 -17.35 -5.73 -12.99
N LEU A 274 -16.27 -6.19 -13.60
CA LEU A 274 -15.17 -5.31 -14.07
C LEU A 274 -15.65 -4.31 -15.11
N GLY A 275 -16.48 -4.73 -16.09
CA GLY A 275 -17.08 -3.83 -17.06
C GLY A 275 -17.97 -2.77 -16.41
N ARG A 276 -18.81 -3.17 -15.43
CA ARG A 276 -19.64 -2.22 -14.69
C ARG A 276 -18.82 -1.25 -13.83
N ILE A 277 -17.74 -1.72 -13.20
CA ILE A 277 -16.80 -0.84 -12.48
C ILE A 277 -16.24 0.21 -13.44
N GLN A 278 -15.79 -0.20 -14.62
CA GLN A 278 -15.25 0.70 -15.63
C GLN A 278 -16.26 1.79 -16.01
N SER A 279 -17.51 1.44 -16.34
CA SER A 279 -18.56 2.41 -16.66
C SER A 279 -18.80 3.40 -15.51
N LEU A 280 -18.89 2.90 -14.27
CA LEU A 280 -19.08 3.76 -13.09
C LEU A 280 -17.90 4.72 -12.84
N GLN A 281 -16.68 4.29 -13.14
CA GLN A 281 -15.48 5.13 -13.02
C GLN A 281 -15.44 6.21 -14.10
N GLU A 282 -15.85 5.90 -15.33
CA GLU A 282 -15.96 6.84 -16.43
C GLU A 282 -17.05 7.87 -16.19
N GLU A 283 -18.28 7.46 -15.87
CA GLU A 283 -19.41 8.32 -15.53
C GLU A 283 -19.11 9.23 -14.31
N GLY A 284 -18.41 8.70 -13.31
CA GLY A 284 -17.99 9.45 -12.11
C GLY A 284 -16.81 10.37 -12.33
N GLY A 285 -16.20 10.38 -13.51
CA GLY A 285 -14.99 11.13 -13.82
C GLY A 285 -13.76 10.69 -13.02
N LEU A 286 -13.79 9.48 -12.43
CA LEU A 286 -12.69 8.97 -11.59
C LEU A 286 -11.41 8.72 -12.38
N ARG A 287 -11.53 8.58 -13.70
CA ARG A 287 -10.43 8.41 -14.67
C ARG A 287 -9.97 9.73 -15.30
N SER A 288 -10.56 10.87 -14.91
CA SER A 288 -10.19 12.17 -15.47
C SER A 288 -9.08 12.82 -14.65
N SER A 289 -8.15 13.52 -15.33
CA SER A 289 -7.14 14.37 -14.70
C SER A 289 -7.73 15.47 -13.80
N ASN A 290 -9.01 15.82 -14.03
CA ASN A 290 -9.76 16.83 -13.28
C ASN A 290 -10.45 16.27 -12.03
N TRP A 291 -10.42 14.95 -11.79
CA TRP A 291 -10.94 14.38 -10.56
C TRP A 291 -10.12 14.90 -9.37
N LYS A 292 -10.72 15.84 -8.64
CA LYS A 292 -10.16 16.25 -7.34
C LYS A 292 -10.33 15.09 -6.38
N LYS A 293 -9.31 14.25 -6.32
CA LYS A 293 -9.24 13.10 -5.42
C LYS A 293 -9.54 13.61 -4.01
N PRO A 294 -10.50 13.03 -3.28
CA PRO A 294 -10.75 13.40 -1.87
C PRO A 294 -9.46 13.28 -1.04
N PHE A 295 -8.51 12.51 -1.51
CA PHE A 295 -7.17 12.28 -0.98
C PHE A 295 -6.10 13.30 -1.38
N GLY A 296 -6.44 14.42 -1.97
CA GLY A 296 -5.49 15.52 -2.14
C GLY A 296 -4.81 15.94 -0.84
N ALA A 297 -5.49 15.73 0.31
CA ALA A 297 -4.91 15.88 1.64
C ALA A 297 -3.87 14.81 1.95
N LEU A 298 -4.10 13.52 1.65
CA LEU A 298 -3.11 12.45 1.84
C LEU A 298 -1.87 12.66 0.96
N LYS A 299 -2.04 13.09 -0.30
CA LYS A 299 -0.92 13.52 -1.13
C LYS A 299 -0.22 14.74 -0.54
N ARG A 300 -0.93 15.73 0.00
CA ARG A 300 -0.31 16.89 0.66
C ARG A 300 0.42 16.51 1.95
N ILE A 301 -0.07 15.55 2.70
CA ILE A 301 0.60 15.03 3.89
C ILE A 301 1.83 14.24 3.45
N ALA A 302 1.72 13.30 2.52
CA ALA A 302 2.87 12.62 1.94
C ALA A 302 3.88 13.63 1.35
N TYR A 303 3.45 14.60 0.52
CA TYR A 303 4.33 15.65 -0.01
C TYR A 303 4.88 16.62 1.05
N LYS A 304 4.20 16.86 2.17
CA LYS A 304 4.76 17.60 3.31
C LYS A 304 5.85 16.83 4.05
N TRP A 305 5.79 15.51 3.99
CA TRP A 305 6.80 14.62 4.57
C TRP A 305 8.00 14.41 3.63
N PHE A 306 7.87 14.75 2.33
CA PHE A 306 8.88 14.53 1.28
C PHE A 306 9.45 15.83 0.67
N ARG A 307 9.29 16.99 1.36
CA ARG A 307 9.96 18.26 1.00
C ARG A 307 10.92 18.70 2.08
#